data_b175f3cf5a7bbe7c30fcc95e49d5aa6a
#
_entry.id   b175f3cf5a7bbe7c30fcc95e49d5aa6a
#
_cell.length_a   1.000
_cell.length_b   1.000
_cell.length_c   1.000
_cell.angle_alpha   90.00
_cell.angle_beta   90.00
_cell.angle_gamma   90.00
#
_symmetry.space_group_name_H-M   'P 1'
#
loop_
_entity.id
_entity.type
_entity.pdbx_description
1 polymer ?
#
loop_
_entity_poly.entity_id
_entity_poly.type
_entity_poly.pdbx_seq_one_letter_code
_entity_poly.pdbx_strand_id
1 'polypeptide(L)'
;TLAKRDMNGNFTTGIERLVGTTTIGASEPQGVKNAATPSGGLAAWDVTNYYNLWVAVGSGGLLGIAPEIGTGTATNDGVCVDYRAFTNSCIANPSFNLSRTAVHEVGHNFGLHHTFQSGCSNGDFAQLTSANCSLPAGLLAAIDNTPPQSASTSGCPAVGTANGCTPSEPKNYQNYMDYTNDACYSMFTTSQ
;
A
#
# COMPACT_ATOMS: atom_id res chain seq x y z
N THR A 1 -0.81 -14.95 6.42
CA THR A 1 0.07 -16.11 6.69
C THR A 1 0.97 -16.35 5.48
N LEU A 2 2.26 -16.61 5.69
CA LEU A 2 3.15 -17.00 4.58
C LEU A 2 2.70 -18.33 3.96
N ALA A 3 2.90 -18.43 2.64
CA ALA A 3 2.57 -19.63 1.90
C ALA A 3 3.31 -20.86 2.47
N LYS A 4 2.64 -21.98 2.57
CA LYS A 4 3.21 -23.25 3.05
C LYS A 4 3.55 -24.20 1.90
N ARG A 5 3.02 -23.92 0.71
CA ARG A 5 3.27 -24.64 -0.53
C ARG A 5 3.66 -23.66 -1.62
N ASP A 6 4.61 -24.06 -2.47
CA ASP A 6 4.94 -23.33 -3.70
C ASP A 6 3.94 -23.65 -4.83
N MET A 7 4.15 -23.05 -5.99
CA MET A 7 3.30 -23.24 -7.18
C MET A 7 3.30 -24.70 -7.70
N ASN A 8 4.27 -25.53 -7.30
CA ASN A 8 4.37 -26.95 -7.66
C ASN A 8 3.82 -27.87 -6.54
N GLY A 9 3.29 -27.29 -5.45
CA GLY A 9 2.76 -28.03 -4.31
C GLY A 9 3.82 -28.49 -3.30
N ASN A 10 5.10 -28.13 -3.46
CA ASN A 10 6.17 -28.48 -2.52
C ASN A 10 6.09 -27.61 -1.27
N PHE A 11 6.59 -28.12 -0.15
CA PHE A 11 6.72 -27.33 1.07
C PHE A 11 7.67 -26.15 0.86
N THR A 12 7.28 -24.98 1.38
CA THR A 12 8.06 -23.74 1.31
C THR A 12 7.92 -22.92 2.59
N THR A 13 8.87 -22.02 2.80
CA THR A 13 8.75 -20.98 3.85
C THR A 13 7.86 -19.82 3.39
N GLY A 14 7.49 -19.76 2.11
CA GLY A 14 6.77 -18.64 1.50
C GLY A 14 7.64 -17.40 1.28
N ILE A 15 8.96 -17.53 1.44
CA ILE A 15 9.92 -16.44 1.24
C ILE A 15 11.00 -16.89 0.28
N GLU A 16 11.11 -16.22 -0.85
CA GLU A 16 12.23 -16.33 -1.77
C GLU A 16 13.24 -15.20 -1.52
N ARG A 17 14.51 -15.49 -1.76
CA ARG A 17 15.60 -14.50 -1.62
C ARG A 17 16.48 -14.54 -2.84
N LEU A 18 16.75 -13.34 -3.36
CA LEU A 18 17.69 -13.15 -4.47
C LEU A 18 18.69 -12.07 -4.09
N VAL A 19 19.96 -12.30 -4.42
CA VAL A 19 20.98 -11.25 -4.32
C VAL A 19 20.88 -10.39 -5.58
N GLY A 20 20.66 -9.10 -5.39
CA GLY A 20 20.52 -8.14 -6.49
C GLY A 20 20.71 -6.72 -6.03
N THR A 21 20.78 -5.81 -6.99
CA THR A 21 20.92 -4.35 -6.76
C THR A 21 19.74 -3.56 -7.31
N THR A 22 18.70 -4.26 -7.80
CA THR A 22 17.48 -3.62 -8.29
C THR A 22 16.75 -2.92 -7.15
N THR A 23 16.30 -1.70 -7.40
CA THR A 23 15.54 -0.91 -6.43
C THR A 23 14.09 -0.75 -6.85
N ILE A 24 13.22 -0.46 -5.87
CA ILE A 24 11.82 -0.07 -6.11
C ILE A 24 11.83 1.37 -6.64
N GLY A 25 11.24 1.59 -7.81
CA GLY A 25 11.06 2.91 -8.42
C GLY A 25 9.67 3.48 -8.17
N ALA A 26 9.45 4.72 -8.60
CA ALA A 26 8.20 5.45 -8.37
C ALA A 26 7.08 5.10 -9.39
N SER A 27 7.30 4.15 -10.28
CA SER A 27 6.32 3.78 -11.31
C SER A 27 6.41 2.30 -11.68
N GLU A 28 5.28 1.70 -12.03
CA GLU A 28 5.21 0.37 -12.62
C GLU A 28 5.60 0.39 -14.12
N PRO A 29 6.13 -0.70 -14.71
CA PRO A 29 6.45 -1.95 -14.03
C PRO A 29 7.76 -1.88 -13.24
N GLN A 30 7.79 -2.54 -12.08
CA GLN A 30 8.96 -2.58 -11.21
C GLN A 30 9.97 -3.64 -11.68
N GLY A 31 11.25 -3.25 -11.76
CA GLY A 31 12.32 -4.20 -12.07
C GLY A 31 12.43 -5.34 -11.06
N VAL A 32 12.15 -5.09 -9.79
CA VAL A 32 12.15 -6.10 -8.71
C VAL A 32 11.12 -7.21 -8.92
N LYS A 33 10.06 -6.97 -9.70
CA LYS A 33 9.01 -7.94 -10.05
C LYS A 33 9.34 -8.76 -11.29
N ASN A 34 10.48 -8.56 -11.93
CA ASN A 34 10.82 -9.20 -13.20
C ASN A 34 12.07 -10.06 -13.07
N ALA A 35 11.92 -11.38 -13.17
CA ALA A 35 13.03 -12.33 -13.11
C ALA A 35 14.07 -12.14 -14.22
N ALA A 36 13.72 -11.48 -15.32
CA ALA A 36 14.66 -11.17 -16.41
C ALA A 36 15.49 -9.91 -16.15
N THR A 37 15.28 -9.18 -15.04
CA THR A 37 16.05 -7.99 -14.70
C THR A 37 17.51 -8.37 -14.38
N PRO A 38 18.51 -7.87 -15.13
CA PRO A 38 19.91 -8.29 -14.95
C PRO A 38 20.47 -7.99 -13.56
N SER A 39 19.96 -6.94 -12.90
CA SER A 39 20.36 -6.52 -11.54
C SER A 39 19.57 -7.23 -10.42
N GLY A 40 18.78 -8.23 -10.76
CA GLY A 40 18.04 -9.07 -9.82
C GLY A 40 16.56 -8.63 -9.64
N GLY A 41 15.66 -9.54 -9.91
CA GLY A 41 14.22 -9.44 -9.69
C GLY A 41 13.62 -10.83 -9.58
N LEU A 42 12.47 -10.95 -8.93
CA LEU A 42 11.73 -12.20 -8.77
C LEU A 42 10.35 -12.05 -9.41
N ALA A 43 9.99 -13.03 -10.27
CA ALA A 43 8.65 -13.07 -10.84
C ALA A 43 7.58 -13.28 -9.76
N ALA A 44 6.38 -12.80 -10.02
CA ALA A 44 5.22 -13.11 -9.18
C ALA A 44 4.97 -14.63 -9.16
N TRP A 45 4.55 -15.14 -8.03
CA TRP A 45 3.83 -16.41 -8.00
C TRP A 45 2.41 -16.19 -8.55
N ASP A 46 1.75 -17.27 -8.94
CA ASP A 46 0.39 -17.23 -9.50
C ASP A 46 -0.53 -16.31 -8.67
N VAL A 47 -0.86 -15.16 -9.23
CA VAL A 47 -1.63 -14.10 -8.57
C VAL A 47 -3.07 -14.50 -8.26
N THR A 48 -3.56 -15.61 -8.82
CA THR A 48 -4.88 -16.16 -8.49
C THR A 48 -4.90 -16.85 -7.12
N ASN A 49 -3.76 -17.38 -6.71
CA ASN A 49 -3.65 -18.19 -5.50
C ASN A 49 -2.75 -17.56 -4.43
N TYR A 50 -1.90 -16.60 -4.81
CA TYR A 50 -0.90 -16.02 -3.91
C TYR A 50 -0.95 -14.49 -3.98
N TYR A 51 -0.92 -13.87 -2.82
CA TYR A 51 -0.66 -12.45 -2.73
C TYR A 51 0.86 -12.22 -2.71
N ASN A 52 1.38 -11.50 -3.69
CA ASN A 52 2.80 -11.28 -3.85
C ASN A 52 3.24 -9.97 -3.16
N LEU A 53 4.34 -10.04 -2.43
CA LEU A 53 4.96 -8.89 -1.79
C LEU A 53 6.47 -8.93 -2.01
N TRP A 54 6.99 -7.89 -2.66
CA TRP A 54 8.43 -7.72 -2.88
C TRP A 54 9.02 -6.77 -1.88
N VAL A 55 10.18 -7.12 -1.36
CA VAL A 55 10.91 -6.31 -0.38
C VAL A 55 12.28 -6.01 -0.95
N ALA A 56 12.58 -4.73 -1.17
CA ALA A 56 13.85 -4.26 -1.73
C ALA A 56 14.18 -2.86 -1.22
N VAL A 57 15.21 -2.22 -1.75
CA VAL A 57 15.53 -0.82 -1.46
C VAL A 57 14.61 0.09 -2.26
N GLY A 58 13.91 1.00 -1.61
CA GLY A 58 13.18 2.10 -2.26
C GLY A 58 14.13 3.21 -2.70
N SER A 59 14.08 3.59 -3.97
CA SER A 59 14.86 4.72 -4.50
C SER A 59 14.23 6.06 -4.11
N GLY A 60 15.06 7.08 -3.95
CA GLY A 60 14.57 8.45 -3.66
C GLY A 60 13.77 8.60 -2.38
N GLY A 61 13.90 7.68 -1.41
CA GLY A 61 13.12 7.71 -0.16
C GLY A 61 11.73 7.08 -0.25
N LEU A 62 11.40 6.42 -1.37
CA LEU A 62 10.15 5.68 -1.53
C LEU A 62 10.06 4.56 -0.50
N LEU A 63 8.95 4.47 0.22
CA LEU A 63 8.70 3.45 1.22
C LEU A 63 7.96 2.23 0.66
N GLY A 64 7.07 2.45 -0.31
CA GLY A 64 6.33 1.39 -0.97
C GLY A 64 5.67 1.88 -2.25
N ILE A 65 5.11 0.95 -3.01
CA ILE A 65 4.27 1.20 -4.18
C ILE A 65 3.38 -0.01 -4.44
N ALA A 66 2.17 0.26 -4.87
CA ALA A 66 1.21 -0.73 -5.34
C ALA A 66 0.72 -0.38 -6.75
N PRO A 67 0.41 -1.36 -7.60
CA PRO A 67 -0.37 -1.11 -8.82
C PRO A 67 -1.78 -0.65 -8.43
N GLU A 68 -2.36 0.23 -9.23
CA GLU A 68 -3.78 0.56 -9.10
C GLU A 68 -4.64 -0.69 -9.37
N ILE A 69 -5.82 -0.74 -8.76
CA ILE A 69 -6.73 -1.87 -8.92
C ILE A 69 -7.04 -2.15 -10.40
N GLY A 70 -6.95 -3.39 -10.81
CA GLY A 70 -7.19 -3.81 -12.18
C GLY A 70 -6.07 -3.46 -13.18
N THR A 71 -4.97 -2.83 -12.74
CA THR A 71 -3.79 -2.59 -13.58
C THR A 71 -2.70 -3.63 -13.36
N GLY A 72 -2.78 -4.38 -12.27
CA GLY A 72 -1.91 -5.53 -12.03
C GLY A 72 -2.09 -6.61 -13.10
N THR A 73 -1.01 -7.26 -13.46
CA THR A 73 -0.98 -8.37 -14.42
C THR A 73 -0.56 -9.66 -13.72
N ALA A 74 -0.70 -10.79 -14.39
CA ALA A 74 -0.25 -12.08 -13.88
C ALA A 74 1.23 -12.11 -13.46
N THR A 75 2.03 -11.14 -13.89
CA THR A 75 3.47 -11.07 -13.61
C THR A 75 3.88 -9.98 -12.65
N ASN A 76 3.00 -9.02 -12.32
CA ASN A 76 3.37 -7.87 -11.48
C ASN A 76 2.32 -7.49 -10.43
N ASP A 77 1.21 -8.22 -10.31
CA ASP A 77 0.23 -7.93 -9.28
C ASP A 77 0.75 -8.26 -7.88
N GLY A 78 0.51 -7.32 -6.97
CA GLY A 78 1.06 -7.32 -5.62
C GLY A 78 1.90 -6.07 -5.33
N VAL A 79 2.39 -5.92 -4.12
CA VAL A 79 2.98 -4.67 -3.62
C VAL A 79 4.50 -4.77 -3.44
N CYS A 80 5.18 -3.64 -3.59
CA CYS A 80 6.58 -3.49 -3.26
C CYS A 80 6.74 -2.62 -2.01
N VAL A 81 7.65 -2.98 -1.11
CA VAL A 81 7.89 -2.22 0.13
C VAL A 81 9.39 -2.14 0.41
N ASP A 82 9.84 -0.97 0.84
CA ASP A 82 11.22 -0.78 1.28
C ASP A 82 11.49 -1.64 2.53
N TYR A 83 12.60 -2.37 2.51
CA TYR A 83 12.95 -3.26 3.63
C TYR A 83 13.11 -2.51 4.96
N ARG A 84 13.48 -1.24 4.93
CA ARG A 84 13.63 -0.38 6.12
C ARG A 84 12.29 -0.06 6.79
N ALA A 85 11.18 -0.24 6.08
CA ALA A 85 9.82 -0.07 6.62
C ALA A 85 9.29 -1.31 7.37
N PHE A 86 10.04 -2.41 7.38
CA PHE A 86 9.63 -3.67 8.04
C PHE A 86 10.26 -3.93 9.40
N THR A 87 11.28 -3.22 9.77
CA THR A 87 12.12 -3.60 10.91
C THR A 87 12.36 -2.44 11.85
N ASN A 88 12.47 -2.74 13.13
CA ASN A 88 12.93 -1.82 14.17
C ASN A 88 14.44 -1.95 14.44
N SER A 89 15.22 -2.51 13.49
CA SER A 89 16.66 -2.64 13.60
C SER A 89 17.38 -1.29 13.39
N CYS A 90 18.70 -1.27 13.55
CA CYS A 90 19.51 -0.06 13.36
C CYS A 90 19.50 0.50 11.93
N ILE A 91 19.02 -0.25 10.95
CA ILE A 91 18.83 0.19 9.55
C ILE A 91 17.41 0.65 9.24
N ALA A 92 16.49 0.56 10.21
CA ALA A 92 15.10 0.94 10.04
C ALA A 92 14.94 2.43 9.76
N ASN A 93 13.90 2.77 9.01
CA ASN A 93 13.44 4.14 8.97
C ASN A 93 12.82 4.52 10.33
N PRO A 94 13.28 5.56 11.01
CA PRO A 94 12.84 5.86 12.39
C PRO A 94 11.34 6.19 12.50
N SER A 95 10.72 6.63 11.43
CA SER A 95 9.30 7.01 11.39
C SER A 95 8.39 5.93 10.82
N PHE A 96 8.94 4.99 10.04
CA PHE A 96 8.21 3.97 9.27
C PHE A 96 8.87 2.61 9.45
N ASN A 97 8.74 2.02 10.64
CA ASN A 97 9.46 0.79 11.03
C ASN A 97 8.57 -0.28 11.68
N LEU A 98 7.26 -0.11 11.63
CA LEU A 98 6.28 -1.04 12.21
C LEU A 98 5.50 -1.80 11.14
N SER A 99 6.01 -1.88 9.92
CA SER A 99 5.38 -2.56 8.77
C SER A 99 4.05 -1.95 8.30
N ARG A 100 3.73 -0.73 8.71
CA ARG A 100 2.47 -0.07 8.34
C ARG A 100 2.45 0.37 6.88
N THR A 101 3.62 0.65 6.30
CA THR A 101 3.75 0.88 4.85
C THR A 101 3.20 -0.30 4.05
N ALA A 102 3.48 -1.55 4.46
CA ALA A 102 2.92 -2.71 3.77
C ALA A 102 1.38 -2.74 3.83
N VAL A 103 0.78 -2.34 4.94
CA VAL A 103 -0.68 -2.23 5.09
C VAL A 103 -1.24 -1.14 4.17
N HIS A 104 -0.55 0.00 4.06
CA HIS A 104 -0.90 1.11 3.16
C HIS A 104 -0.91 0.66 1.69
N GLU A 105 0.17 0.03 1.24
CA GLU A 105 0.28 -0.44 -0.15
C GLU A 105 -0.75 -1.54 -0.48
N VAL A 106 -1.02 -2.43 0.47
CA VAL A 106 -2.10 -3.42 0.32
C VAL A 106 -3.46 -2.72 0.19
N GLY A 107 -3.70 -1.64 0.94
CA GLY A 107 -4.89 -0.80 0.77
C GLY A 107 -5.05 -0.28 -0.66
N HIS A 108 -3.98 0.26 -1.25
CA HIS A 108 -3.98 0.69 -2.66
C HIS A 108 -4.25 -0.45 -3.63
N ASN A 109 -3.61 -1.59 -3.44
CA ASN A 109 -3.79 -2.75 -4.31
C ASN A 109 -5.22 -3.31 -4.23
N PHE A 110 -5.92 -3.14 -3.10
CA PHE A 110 -7.35 -3.42 -2.96
C PHE A 110 -8.27 -2.27 -3.35
N GLY A 111 -7.74 -1.20 -3.93
CA GLY A 111 -8.52 -0.15 -4.55
C GLY A 111 -8.80 1.07 -3.68
N LEU A 112 -8.10 1.25 -2.56
CA LEU A 112 -8.22 2.45 -1.76
C LEU A 112 -7.32 3.57 -2.28
N HIS A 113 -7.83 4.79 -2.30
CA HIS A 113 -7.06 6.00 -2.49
C HIS A 113 -6.54 6.56 -1.16
N HIS A 114 -5.60 7.50 -1.23
CA HIS A 114 -5.24 8.30 -0.08
C HIS A 114 -6.45 9.08 0.45
N THR A 115 -6.51 9.29 1.75
CA THR A 115 -7.58 10.09 2.39
C THR A 115 -7.60 11.56 1.93
N PHE A 116 -6.53 12.02 1.29
CA PHE A 116 -6.35 13.38 0.75
C PHE A 116 -6.34 13.44 -0.78
N GLN A 117 -6.63 12.34 -1.48
CA GLN A 117 -6.48 12.21 -2.94
C GLN A 117 -7.16 13.33 -3.74
N SER A 118 -8.36 13.72 -3.37
CA SER A 118 -9.14 14.78 -4.03
C SER A 118 -9.24 16.06 -3.20
N GLY A 119 -8.40 16.18 -2.18
CA GLY A 119 -8.48 17.28 -1.22
C GLY A 119 -9.83 17.31 -0.51
N CYS A 120 -10.42 18.50 -0.39
CA CYS A 120 -11.75 18.68 0.22
C CYS A 120 -12.91 18.53 -0.78
N SER A 121 -12.66 18.23 -2.01
CA SER A 121 -13.71 17.85 -2.97
C SER A 121 -14.22 16.47 -2.59
N ASN A 122 -15.52 16.25 -2.56
CA ASN A 122 -16.13 14.98 -2.14
C ASN A 122 -15.49 13.78 -2.81
N GLY A 123 -14.95 12.95 -1.99
CA GLY A 123 -13.91 12.05 -2.23
C GLY A 123 -14.18 10.86 -3.10
N ASP A 124 -13.20 10.65 -3.91
CA ASP A 124 -12.87 9.36 -4.47
C ASP A 124 -11.91 8.66 -3.49
N PHE A 125 -12.44 7.96 -2.49
CA PHE A 125 -11.61 7.20 -1.55
C PHE A 125 -11.33 5.78 -2.03
N ALA A 126 -11.93 5.38 -3.16
CA ALA A 126 -11.70 4.12 -3.81
C ALA A 126 -11.47 4.29 -5.31
N GLN A 127 -10.54 3.50 -5.85
CA GLN A 127 -10.28 3.39 -7.29
C GLN A 127 -11.39 2.63 -8.02
N LEU A 128 -12.35 2.06 -7.27
CA LEU A 128 -13.47 1.32 -7.81
C LEU A 128 -14.50 2.29 -8.39
N THR A 129 -14.54 2.36 -9.72
CA THR A 129 -15.56 3.10 -10.45
C THR A 129 -16.52 2.11 -11.13
N SER A 130 -17.69 2.57 -11.50
CA SER A 130 -18.64 1.76 -12.30
C SER A 130 -18.04 1.32 -13.66
N ALA A 131 -16.95 1.93 -14.11
CA ALA A 131 -16.26 1.58 -15.33
C ALA A 131 -15.32 0.38 -15.20
N ASN A 132 -14.74 0.15 -14.01
CA ASN A 132 -13.78 -0.93 -13.75
C ASN A 132 -14.29 -2.01 -12.79
N CYS A 133 -15.46 -1.81 -12.17
CA CYS A 133 -16.08 -2.81 -11.33
C CYS A 133 -17.61 -2.71 -11.41
N SER A 134 -18.28 -3.82 -11.69
CA SER A 134 -19.76 -3.92 -11.71
C SER A 134 -20.32 -4.01 -10.28
N LEU A 135 -19.96 -3.06 -9.42
CA LEU A 135 -20.50 -2.99 -8.07
C LEU A 135 -21.90 -2.33 -8.07
N PRO A 136 -22.82 -2.79 -7.23
CA PRO A 136 -24.07 -2.09 -6.99
C PRO A 136 -23.81 -0.65 -6.55
N ALA A 137 -24.54 0.32 -7.12
CA ALA A 137 -24.37 1.74 -6.83
C ALA A 137 -24.41 2.10 -5.33
N GLY A 138 -25.16 1.32 -4.52
CA GLY A 138 -25.21 1.49 -3.07
C GLY A 138 -23.93 1.07 -2.34
N LEU A 139 -23.09 0.22 -2.94
CA LEU A 139 -21.82 -0.19 -2.33
C LEU A 139 -20.74 0.87 -2.54
N LEU A 140 -20.73 1.54 -3.69
CA LEU A 140 -19.84 2.69 -3.94
C LEU A 140 -20.12 3.84 -2.97
N ALA A 141 -21.40 4.15 -2.74
CA ALA A 141 -21.79 5.17 -1.76
C ALA A 141 -21.46 4.79 -0.31
N ALA A 142 -21.34 3.49 0.02
CA ALA A 142 -20.96 3.04 1.35
C ALA A 142 -19.46 3.19 1.64
N ILE A 143 -18.62 3.22 0.61
CA ILE A 143 -17.16 3.44 0.74
C ILE A 143 -16.86 4.94 0.96
N ASP A 144 -17.81 5.80 0.67
CA ASP A 144 -17.67 7.27 0.62
C ASP A 144 -17.87 7.97 1.98
N ASN A 145 -17.78 7.24 3.10
CA ASN A 145 -17.92 7.83 4.43
C ASN A 145 -16.58 8.12 5.13
N THR A 146 -15.45 7.98 4.43
CA THR A 146 -14.15 8.38 4.96
C THR A 146 -14.03 9.90 4.93
N PRO A 147 -13.82 10.58 6.06
CA PRO A 147 -13.71 12.03 6.07
C PRO A 147 -12.60 12.54 5.15
N PRO A 148 -12.90 13.47 4.22
CA PRO A 148 -11.91 13.99 3.29
C PRO A 148 -10.87 14.86 4.00
N GLN A 149 -9.65 14.87 3.46
CA GLN A 149 -8.53 15.68 3.94
C GLN A 149 -7.99 16.57 2.82
N SER A 150 -7.70 17.82 3.14
CA SER A 150 -7.16 18.76 2.15
C SER A 150 -5.73 18.43 1.70
N ALA A 151 -4.97 17.76 2.54
CA ALA A 151 -3.59 17.36 2.31
C ALA A 151 -3.20 16.20 3.23
N SER A 152 -2.11 15.51 2.92
CA SER A 152 -1.53 14.49 3.78
C SER A 152 -1.13 15.05 5.15
N THR A 153 -1.08 14.17 6.13
CA THR A 153 -0.59 14.48 7.47
C THR A 153 0.82 13.89 7.64
N SER A 154 1.75 14.66 8.19
CA SER A 154 3.10 14.21 8.52
C SER A 154 3.26 14.05 10.02
N GLY A 155 4.16 13.17 10.44
CA GLY A 155 4.45 12.93 11.86
C GLY A 155 3.29 12.27 12.61
N CYS A 156 3.21 12.57 13.90
CA CYS A 156 2.14 12.12 14.79
C CYS A 156 1.52 13.35 15.47
N PRO A 157 0.53 14.01 14.87
CA PRO A 157 -0.10 15.16 15.49
C PRO A 157 -0.82 14.76 16.79
N ALA A 158 -0.91 15.69 17.74
CA ALA A 158 -1.73 15.49 18.92
C ALA A 158 -3.21 15.36 18.54
N VAL A 159 -3.94 14.54 19.28
CA VAL A 159 -5.38 14.33 19.03
C VAL A 159 -6.13 15.66 18.99
N GLY A 160 -6.92 15.85 17.96
CA GLY A 160 -7.72 17.08 17.77
C GLY A 160 -6.97 18.29 17.23
N THR A 161 -5.68 18.19 16.93
CA THR A 161 -4.91 19.33 16.37
C THR A 161 -4.86 19.35 14.85
N ALA A 162 -5.14 18.24 14.19
CA ALA A 162 -5.20 18.17 12.74
C ALA A 162 -6.63 18.43 12.27
N ASN A 163 -6.82 19.48 11.48
CA ASN A 163 -8.13 19.86 10.96
C ASN A 163 -8.44 19.12 9.66
N GLY A 164 -9.63 18.56 9.56
CA GLY A 164 -10.22 18.04 8.33
C GLY A 164 -10.65 19.15 7.38
N CYS A 165 -11.42 18.80 6.38
CA CYS A 165 -11.96 19.75 5.41
C CYS A 165 -13.02 20.69 6.01
N THR A 166 -13.74 20.24 7.01
CA THR A 166 -14.62 21.08 7.83
C THR A 166 -13.95 21.38 9.17
N PRO A 167 -14.03 22.62 9.68
CA PRO A 167 -13.38 22.98 10.94
C PRO A 167 -13.86 22.15 12.16
N SER A 168 -15.04 21.54 12.06
CA SER A 168 -15.62 20.69 13.11
C SER A 168 -15.22 19.23 13.04
N GLU A 169 -14.60 18.81 11.94
CA GLU A 169 -14.20 17.41 11.74
C GLU A 169 -12.68 17.28 11.82
N PRO A 170 -12.17 16.47 12.75
CA PRO A 170 -10.74 16.20 12.82
C PRO A 170 -10.30 15.42 11.60
N LYS A 171 -9.07 15.65 11.13
CA LYS A 171 -8.43 14.78 10.13
C LYS A 171 -8.38 13.34 10.63
N ASN A 172 -8.66 12.40 9.73
CA ASN A 172 -8.52 10.97 10.00
C ASN A 172 -7.06 10.52 9.82
N TYR A 173 -6.12 11.22 10.47
CA TYR A 173 -4.69 11.00 10.33
C TYR A 173 -4.22 9.61 10.83
N GLN A 174 -5.06 8.90 11.57
CA GLN A 174 -4.79 7.52 12.03
C GLN A 174 -5.11 6.47 10.96
N ASN A 175 -5.72 6.89 9.86
CA ASN A 175 -6.06 6.00 8.75
C ASN A 175 -4.79 5.52 8.03
N TYR A 176 -4.74 4.23 7.72
CA TYR A 176 -3.61 3.66 6.98
C TYR A 176 -3.38 4.30 5.61
N MET A 177 -4.39 4.97 5.02
CA MET A 177 -4.27 5.64 3.72
C MET A 177 -3.85 7.12 3.83
N ASP A 178 -3.38 7.58 4.99
CA ASP A 178 -2.68 8.88 5.17
C ASP A 178 -1.15 8.68 5.14
N TYR A 179 -0.36 9.72 5.43
CA TYR A 179 1.12 9.74 5.43
C TYR A 179 1.73 10.02 6.81
N THR A 180 1.01 9.68 7.87
CA THR A 180 1.52 9.80 9.24
C THR A 180 2.62 8.77 9.52
N ASN A 181 3.38 8.96 10.58
CA ASN A 181 4.36 7.98 11.03
C ASN A 181 3.66 6.68 11.45
N ASP A 182 4.33 5.55 11.30
CA ASP A 182 3.80 4.23 11.63
C ASP A 182 3.19 4.12 13.02
N ALA A 183 3.76 4.82 14.00
CA ALA A 183 3.27 4.84 15.38
C ALA A 183 1.84 5.41 15.51
N CYS A 184 1.36 6.18 14.53
CA CYS A 184 0.05 6.81 14.54
C CYS A 184 -1.00 6.04 13.75
N TYR A 185 -0.60 5.20 12.80
CA TYR A 185 -1.52 4.39 12.03
C TYR A 185 -2.22 3.36 12.91
N SER A 186 -3.52 3.27 12.83
CA SER A 186 -4.29 2.33 13.64
C SER A 186 -5.53 1.76 12.98
N MET A 187 -6.02 2.33 11.88
CA MET A 187 -7.34 1.97 11.36
C MET A 187 -7.51 2.17 9.85
N PHE A 188 -8.43 1.42 9.30
CA PHE A 188 -9.26 1.80 8.15
C PHE A 188 -10.61 2.28 8.67
N THR A 189 -11.37 3.01 7.88
CA THR A 189 -12.79 3.27 8.19
C THR A 189 -13.62 2.00 7.97
N THR A 190 -14.80 1.94 8.55
CA THR A 190 -15.70 0.78 8.40
C THR A 190 -16.06 0.51 6.94
N SER A 191 -15.99 1.54 6.08
CA SER A 191 -16.35 1.46 4.67
C SER A 191 -15.17 1.10 3.76
N GLN A 192 -13.95 1.29 4.22
CA GLN A 192 -12.75 0.83 3.55
C GLN A 192 -12.53 -0.66 3.76
#